data_5e85f64ea8a77a1c7089a3437f37ada6
#
_entry.id   5e85f64ea8a77a1c7089a3437f37ada6
#
_cell.length_a   1.000
_cell.length_b   1.000
_cell.length_c   1.000
_cell.angle_alpha   90.00
_cell.angle_beta   90.00
_cell.angle_gamma   90.00
#
_symmetry.space_group_name_H-M   'P 1'
#
loop_
_entity.id
_entity.type
_entity.pdbx_description
1 polymer ?
#
loop_
_entity_poly.entity_id
_entity_poly.type
_entity_poly.pdbx_seq_one_letter_code
_entity_poly.pdbx_strand_id
1 'polypeptide(L)'
;MNITEYKKKNGTTVYRASVYLGVDKLTGKKARTTVTANTKKGVKIKAREAVNAFAANGYSVKEKPTITTYRELVALWWESYKNTIKPNSQQSMEGIVRLHILPVFGDYKLDKLTTPIIQQQVNKWADKANKGEKGAYANYSFLNNINRRILQYGVTMQAIKHNPARDVIIPRKQQNKEHKVKFFSNQELKQFLDYLEDLDQSSYENFFDYVLYKTLLASGCRIGEALALEWSDIDLKKGTISISKTLNRYQETNTPKSKAGLREIDIDKATVSLLKQYKKRQQVQSWQLGRSEGIVFTPFTTKYAYACLLRKRLQSHFKTAGVPDISFHGFRHTHATIMLYAGIEAKDLQYRLGHSNISMTLNTYVHATKEGAKKAVSIFEAAISNL
;
A
#
# COMPACT_ATOMS: atom_id res chain seq x y z
N MET A 1 44.06 24.89 -34.86
CA MET A 1 43.80 23.44 -34.99
C MET A 1 44.90 22.85 -35.91
N ASN A 2 45.68 21.92 -35.41
CA ASN A 2 46.75 21.29 -36.20
C ASN A 2 46.17 20.02 -36.86
N ILE A 3 46.23 19.91 -38.20
CA ILE A 3 45.69 18.78 -38.96
C ILE A 3 46.86 17.94 -39.42
N THR A 4 46.97 16.72 -38.93
CA THR A 4 48.00 15.74 -39.29
C THR A 4 47.44 14.72 -40.28
N GLU A 5 48.30 14.28 -41.20
CA GLU A 5 48.02 13.21 -42.13
C GLU A 5 48.27 11.85 -41.43
N TYR A 6 47.33 10.92 -41.59
CA TYR A 6 47.41 9.60 -40.98
C TYR A 6 47.04 8.52 -41.98
N LYS A 7 47.93 7.55 -42.14
CA LYS A 7 47.69 6.39 -43.01
C LYS A 7 47.05 5.25 -42.21
N LYS A 8 45.88 4.82 -42.61
CA LYS A 8 45.17 3.67 -42.00
C LYS A 8 45.90 2.36 -42.39
N LYS A 9 45.71 1.30 -41.60
CA LYS A 9 46.24 -0.05 -41.89
C LYS A 9 45.92 -0.60 -43.27
N ASN A 10 44.83 -0.15 -43.87
CA ASN A 10 44.38 -0.53 -45.22
C ASN A 10 44.96 0.38 -46.34
N GLY A 11 46.00 1.17 -46.04
CA GLY A 11 46.65 2.05 -47.01
C GLY A 11 45.94 3.38 -47.29
N THR A 12 44.71 3.60 -46.82
CA THR A 12 43.96 4.83 -47.07
C THR A 12 44.50 6.00 -46.26
N THR A 13 44.82 7.10 -46.92
CA THR A 13 45.26 8.34 -46.26
C THR A 13 44.04 9.12 -45.75
N VAL A 14 44.05 9.50 -44.47
CA VAL A 14 43.06 10.32 -43.81
C VAL A 14 43.69 11.45 -43.02
N TYR A 15 42.94 12.51 -42.82
CA TYR A 15 43.38 13.68 -42.05
C TYR A 15 42.73 13.64 -40.67
N ARG A 16 43.53 13.92 -39.64
CA ARG A 16 43.12 13.85 -38.23
C ARG A 16 43.48 15.15 -37.51
N ALA A 17 42.61 15.59 -36.61
CA ALA A 17 42.91 16.72 -35.74
C ALA A 17 42.31 16.52 -34.35
N SER A 18 43.04 16.97 -33.32
CA SER A 18 42.50 17.12 -31.97
C SER A 18 41.80 18.48 -31.86
N VAL A 19 40.55 18.46 -31.44
CA VAL A 19 39.68 19.64 -31.30
C VAL A 19 39.43 19.89 -29.82
N TYR A 20 39.74 21.08 -29.36
CA TYR A 20 39.36 21.55 -28.05
C TYR A 20 37.93 22.03 -28.10
N LEU A 21 37.05 21.44 -27.26
CA LEU A 21 35.62 21.73 -27.24
C LEU A 21 35.26 22.82 -26.22
N GLY A 22 36.10 22.99 -25.18
CA GLY A 22 35.85 23.93 -24.10
C GLY A 22 36.10 23.28 -22.72
N VAL A 23 35.57 23.91 -21.68
CA VAL A 23 35.56 23.33 -20.32
C VAL A 23 34.20 22.68 -20.10
N ASP A 24 34.23 21.40 -19.72
CA ASP A 24 32.99 20.65 -19.37
C ASP A 24 32.38 21.24 -18.11
N LYS A 25 31.16 21.78 -18.21
CA LYS A 25 30.48 22.46 -17.10
C LYS A 25 30.10 21.53 -15.96
N LEU A 26 29.99 20.19 -16.19
CA LEU A 26 29.65 19.23 -15.16
C LEU A 26 30.89 18.74 -14.38
N THR A 27 32.04 18.69 -15.04
CA THR A 27 33.24 18.12 -14.43
C THR A 27 34.32 19.14 -14.16
N GLY A 28 34.21 20.36 -14.71
CA GLY A 28 35.25 21.38 -14.66
C GLY A 28 36.51 21.06 -15.46
N LYS A 29 36.58 19.94 -16.20
CA LYS A 29 37.74 19.47 -16.93
C LYS A 29 37.74 19.99 -18.38
N LYS A 30 38.95 20.19 -18.95
CA LYS A 30 39.09 20.52 -20.36
C LYS A 30 38.64 19.36 -21.24
N ALA A 31 37.61 19.60 -22.08
CA ALA A 31 37.07 18.63 -23.02
C ALA A 31 37.79 18.72 -24.37
N ARG A 32 38.22 17.58 -24.92
CA ARG A 32 38.82 17.45 -26.23
C ARG A 32 38.23 16.24 -26.95
N THR A 33 38.15 16.32 -28.28
CA THR A 33 37.79 15.19 -29.14
C THR A 33 38.73 15.10 -30.31
N THR A 34 38.74 13.95 -30.97
CA THR A 34 39.56 13.74 -32.15
C THR A 34 38.63 13.52 -33.35
N VAL A 35 38.79 14.31 -34.40
CA VAL A 35 38.01 14.18 -35.64
C VAL A 35 38.89 13.66 -36.77
N THR A 36 38.32 12.83 -37.62
CA THR A 36 39.02 12.22 -38.78
C THR A 36 38.12 12.34 -40.00
N ALA A 37 38.70 12.73 -41.15
CA ALA A 37 38.02 12.79 -42.44
C ALA A 37 38.98 12.51 -43.59
N ASN A 38 38.47 12.23 -44.80
CA ASN A 38 39.27 11.93 -45.97
C ASN A 38 39.90 13.16 -46.61
N THR A 39 39.51 14.36 -46.18
CA THR A 39 40.03 15.64 -46.68
C THR A 39 40.31 16.61 -45.53
N LYS A 40 41.25 17.53 -45.68
CA LYS A 40 41.47 18.61 -44.72
C LYS A 40 40.25 19.48 -44.51
N LYS A 41 39.45 19.73 -45.58
CA LYS A 41 38.17 20.49 -45.51
C LYS A 41 37.14 19.73 -44.67
N GLY A 42 37.05 18.40 -44.84
CA GLY A 42 36.15 17.52 -44.07
C GLY A 42 36.51 17.51 -42.58
N VAL A 43 37.80 17.56 -42.19
CA VAL A 43 38.23 17.68 -40.80
C VAL A 43 37.74 19.01 -40.18
N LYS A 44 37.81 20.13 -40.91
CA LYS A 44 37.32 21.44 -40.44
C LYS A 44 35.81 21.42 -40.19
N ILE A 45 35.05 20.81 -41.11
CA ILE A 45 33.59 20.67 -40.97
C ILE A 45 33.24 19.86 -39.72
N LYS A 46 33.82 18.65 -39.58
CA LYS A 46 33.59 17.78 -38.43
C LYS A 46 34.02 18.41 -37.09
N ALA A 47 35.08 19.21 -37.11
CA ALA A 47 35.51 19.95 -35.93
C ALA A 47 34.45 20.98 -35.48
N ARG A 48 33.87 21.71 -36.44
CA ARG A 48 32.78 22.67 -36.15
C ARG A 48 31.53 21.96 -35.64
N GLU A 49 31.15 20.82 -36.26
CA GLU A 49 30.04 19.98 -35.80
C GLU A 49 30.26 19.49 -34.36
N ALA A 50 31.48 19.04 -34.03
CA ALA A 50 31.81 18.59 -32.67
C ALA A 50 31.70 19.71 -31.62
N VAL A 51 32.13 20.92 -31.95
CA VAL A 51 31.99 22.12 -31.09
C VAL A 51 30.53 22.49 -30.92
N ASN A 52 29.74 22.48 -32.01
CA ASN A 52 28.29 22.77 -31.95
C ASN A 52 27.56 21.72 -31.15
N ALA A 53 27.86 20.42 -31.31
CA ALA A 53 27.28 19.33 -30.54
C ALA A 53 27.57 19.45 -29.04
N PHE A 54 28.83 19.83 -28.70
CA PHE A 54 29.23 20.07 -27.31
C PHE A 54 28.42 21.24 -26.68
N ALA A 55 28.28 22.34 -27.43
CA ALA A 55 27.47 23.47 -26.99
C ALA A 55 25.95 23.10 -26.85
N ALA A 56 25.40 22.36 -27.81
CA ALA A 56 24.04 21.87 -27.77
C ALA A 56 23.79 20.92 -26.58
N ASN A 57 24.79 20.15 -26.18
CA ASN A 57 24.74 19.28 -24.99
C ASN A 57 25.03 20.04 -23.66
N GLY A 58 24.92 21.35 -23.66
CA GLY A 58 25.10 22.19 -22.46
C GLY A 58 26.55 22.28 -22.00
N TYR A 59 27.50 22.21 -22.93
CA TYR A 59 28.92 22.26 -22.68
C TYR A 59 29.45 21.09 -21.82
N SER A 60 28.92 19.88 -22.04
CA SER A 60 29.42 18.66 -21.39
C SER A 60 29.66 17.54 -22.40
N VAL A 61 30.69 16.71 -22.13
CA VAL A 61 30.95 15.48 -22.89
C VAL A 61 30.09 14.30 -22.42
N LYS A 62 29.49 14.42 -21.25
CA LYS A 62 28.49 13.42 -20.77
C LYS A 62 27.19 13.64 -21.48
N GLU A 63 26.72 12.62 -22.18
CA GLU A 63 25.35 12.62 -22.66
C GLU A 63 24.40 12.78 -21.48
N LYS A 64 23.57 13.81 -21.49
CA LYS A 64 22.41 13.83 -20.57
C LYS A 64 21.52 12.69 -21.00
N PRO A 65 21.11 11.78 -20.08
CA PRO A 65 20.11 10.79 -20.43
C PRO A 65 18.86 11.52 -20.94
N THR A 66 18.62 11.41 -22.24
CA THR A 66 17.50 12.09 -22.88
C THR A 66 16.24 11.26 -22.60
N ILE A 67 15.55 11.61 -21.54
CA ILE A 67 14.24 10.99 -21.22
C ILE A 67 13.24 11.61 -22.20
N THR A 68 12.79 10.83 -23.18
CA THR A 68 11.93 11.31 -24.26
C THR A 68 10.47 10.92 -24.08
N THR A 69 10.22 9.73 -23.54
CA THR A 69 8.88 9.17 -23.38
C THR A 69 8.45 9.12 -21.91
N TYR A 70 7.14 9.11 -21.71
CA TYR A 70 6.59 8.91 -20.37
C TYR A 70 6.96 7.56 -19.76
N ARG A 71 7.06 6.51 -20.58
CA ARG A 71 7.45 5.15 -20.16
C ARG A 71 8.88 5.13 -19.60
N GLU A 72 9.82 5.79 -20.27
CA GLU A 72 11.20 5.94 -19.77
C GLU A 72 11.25 6.70 -18.46
N LEU A 73 10.44 7.77 -18.34
CA LEU A 73 10.33 8.51 -17.09
C LEU A 73 9.79 7.65 -15.95
N VAL A 74 8.75 6.84 -16.21
CA VAL A 74 8.19 5.91 -15.22
C VAL A 74 9.23 4.90 -14.75
N ALA A 75 10.04 4.34 -15.65
CA ALA A 75 11.07 3.38 -15.29
C ALA A 75 12.12 3.99 -14.34
N LEU A 76 12.61 5.18 -14.66
CA LEU A 76 13.57 5.90 -13.80
C LEU A 76 12.96 6.34 -12.46
N TRP A 77 11.71 6.83 -12.49
CA TRP A 77 10.98 7.18 -11.28
C TRP A 77 10.80 5.96 -10.37
N TRP A 78 10.46 4.80 -10.94
CA TRP A 78 10.22 3.58 -10.19
C TRP A 78 11.47 3.10 -9.45
N GLU A 79 12.64 3.13 -10.11
CA GLU A 79 13.94 2.76 -9.49
C GLU A 79 14.24 3.59 -8.23
N SER A 80 13.88 4.87 -8.24
CA SER A 80 14.05 5.74 -7.08
C SER A 80 12.94 5.55 -6.04
N TYR A 81 11.68 5.47 -6.50
CA TYR A 81 10.50 5.48 -5.64
C TYR A 81 10.30 4.16 -4.88
N LYS A 82 10.58 3.02 -5.50
CA LYS A 82 10.39 1.69 -4.88
C LYS A 82 11.10 1.57 -3.52
N ASN A 83 12.26 2.20 -3.37
CA ASN A 83 13.06 2.16 -2.15
C ASN A 83 12.49 3.03 -1.01
N THR A 84 11.50 3.87 -1.28
CA THR A 84 10.86 4.74 -0.28
C THR A 84 9.61 4.11 0.35
N ILE A 85 9.16 2.96 -0.16
CA ILE A 85 7.92 2.32 0.26
C ILE A 85 8.13 0.85 0.64
N LYS A 86 7.26 0.32 1.51
CA LYS A 86 7.31 -1.09 1.94
C LYS A 86 6.98 -2.05 0.78
N PRO A 87 7.53 -3.29 0.76
CA PRO A 87 7.32 -4.27 -0.33
C PRO A 87 5.87 -4.47 -0.76
N ASN A 88 4.94 -4.57 0.20
CA ASN A 88 3.50 -4.67 -0.10
C ASN A 88 2.94 -3.49 -0.89
N SER A 89 3.47 -2.28 -0.61
CA SER A 89 3.06 -1.06 -1.33
C SER A 89 3.70 -0.99 -2.70
N GLN A 90 4.93 -1.52 -2.85
CA GLN A 90 5.62 -1.59 -4.15
C GLN A 90 4.77 -2.35 -5.15
N GLN A 91 4.36 -3.57 -4.83
CA GLN A 91 3.61 -4.42 -5.75
C GLN A 91 2.23 -3.84 -6.10
N SER A 92 1.56 -3.22 -5.12
CA SER A 92 0.30 -2.52 -5.39
C SER A 92 0.49 -1.32 -6.32
N MET A 93 1.55 -0.54 -6.08
CA MET A 93 1.87 0.64 -6.88
C MET A 93 2.27 0.25 -8.30
N GLU A 94 3.14 -0.76 -8.44
CA GLU A 94 3.54 -1.31 -9.73
C GLU A 94 2.33 -1.81 -10.54
N GLY A 95 1.44 -2.57 -9.91
CA GLY A 95 0.21 -3.02 -10.52
C GLY A 95 -0.67 -1.87 -11.01
N ILE A 96 -0.84 -0.83 -10.21
CA ILE A 96 -1.62 0.35 -10.60
C ILE A 96 -0.97 1.08 -11.79
N VAL A 97 0.33 1.31 -11.74
CA VAL A 97 1.07 1.98 -12.82
C VAL A 97 0.96 1.18 -14.12
N ARG A 98 1.19 -0.13 -14.04
CA ARG A 98 1.14 -1.04 -15.19
C ARG A 98 -0.26 -1.15 -15.81
N LEU A 99 -1.31 -1.23 -14.98
CA LEU A 99 -2.67 -1.49 -15.46
C LEU A 99 -3.46 -0.23 -15.83
N HIS A 100 -3.16 0.91 -15.21
CA HIS A 100 -4.00 2.11 -15.35
C HIS A 100 -3.28 3.34 -15.89
N ILE A 101 -1.96 3.46 -15.72
CA ILE A 101 -1.20 4.66 -16.10
C ILE A 101 -0.42 4.44 -17.39
N LEU A 102 0.41 3.41 -17.47
CA LEU A 102 1.21 3.13 -18.66
C LEU A 102 0.40 2.87 -19.93
N PRO A 103 -0.75 2.16 -19.91
CA PRO A 103 -1.56 1.98 -21.11
C PRO A 103 -2.12 3.28 -21.70
N VAL A 104 -2.19 4.34 -20.86
CA VAL A 104 -2.74 5.64 -21.27
C VAL A 104 -1.64 6.60 -21.69
N PHE A 105 -0.60 6.74 -20.90
CA PHE A 105 0.41 7.78 -21.09
C PHE A 105 1.77 7.26 -21.58
N GLY A 106 2.01 5.94 -21.49
CA GLY A 106 3.34 5.35 -21.67
C GLY A 106 4.05 5.76 -22.96
N ASP A 107 3.33 5.84 -24.06
CA ASP A 107 3.89 6.08 -25.38
C ASP A 107 3.88 7.59 -25.78
N TYR A 108 3.38 8.45 -24.90
CA TYR A 108 3.48 9.88 -25.13
C TYR A 108 4.92 10.37 -25.00
N LYS A 109 5.33 11.24 -25.92
CA LYS A 109 6.54 12.06 -25.73
C LYS A 109 6.27 13.08 -24.62
N LEU A 110 7.23 13.30 -23.74
CA LEU A 110 7.06 14.17 -22.58
C LEU A 110 6.74 15.61 -22.95
N ASP A 111 7.30 16.12 -24.07
CA ASP A 111 7.05 17.46 -24.59
C ASP A 111 5.62 17.64 -25.16
N LYS A 112 4.94 16.54 -25.47
CA LYS A 112 3.56 16.53 -26.01
C LYS A 112 2.50 16.29 -24.94
N LEU A 113 2.90 15.87 -23.75
CA LEU A 113 1.96 15.62 -22.65
C LEU A 113 1.58 16.95 -21.96
N THR A 114 0.39 17.44 -22.28
CA THR A 114 -0.14 18.74 -21.80
C THR A 114 -1.22 18.57 -20.75
N THR A 115 -1.50 19.62 -19.98
CA THR A 115 -2.58 19.64 -18.97
C THR A 115 -3.95 19.27 -19.56
N PRO A 116 -4.38 19.76 -20.73
CA PRO A 116 -5.67 19.35 -21.33
C PRO A 116 -5.77 17.84 -21.61
N ILE A 117 -4.68 17.20 -22.08
CA ILE A 117 -4.65 15.75 -22.33
C ILE A 117 -4.86 14.99 -21.02
N ILE A 118 -4.16 15.39 -19.96
CA ILE A 118 -4.29 14.76 -18.64
C ILE A 118 -5.68 15.01 -18.06
N GLN A 119 -6.20 16.21 -18.18
CA GLN A 119 -7.55 16.55 -17.71
C GLN A 119 -8.61 15.69 -18.40
N GLN A 120 -8.53 15.54 -19.71
CA GLN A 120 -9.45 14.69 -20.46
C GLN A 120 -9.42 13.25 -19.97
N GLN A 121 -8.22 12.72 -19.70
CA GLN A 121 -8.08 11.36 -19.18
C GLN A 121 -8.60 11.21 -17.76
N VAL A 122 -8.37 12.18 -16.89
CA VAL A 122 -8.91 12.16 -15.52
C VAL A 122 -10.44 12.20 -15.55
N ASN A 123 -11.04 12.99 -16.44
CA ASN A 123 -12.49 12.99 -16.63
C ASN A 123 -12.99 11.61 -17.09
N LYS A 124 -12.31 10.97 -18.06
CA LYS A 124 -12.65 9.58 -18.49
C LYS A 124 -12.55 8.56 -17.35
N TRP A 125 -11.54 8.66 -16.51
CA TRP A 125 -11.42 7.78 -15.34
C TRP A 125 -12.55 8.03 -14.33
N ALA A 126 -12.90 9.30 -14.10
CA ALA A 126 -14.00 9.68 -13.21
C ALA A 126 -15.35 9.16 -13.72
N ASP A 127 -15.63 9.33 -15.01
CA ASP A 127 -16.87 8.87 -15.63
C ASP A 127 -17.03 7.36 -15.53
N LYS A 128 -16.00 6.60 -15.88
CA LYS A 128 -16.00 5.13 -15.76
C LYS A 128 -16.19 4.68 -14.31
N ALA A 129 -15.50 5.32 -13.37
CA ALA A 129 -15.60 4.98 -11.96
C ALA A 129 -16.99 5.33 -11.36
N ASN A 130 -17.54 6.49 -11.73
CA ASN A 130 -18.86 6.94 -11.27
C ASN A 130 -20.01 6.11 -11.86
N LYS A 131 -19.84 5.58 -13.08
CA LYS A 131 -20.79 4.63 -13.71
C LYS A 131 -20.62 3.19 -13.17
N GLY A 132 -19.57 2.89 -12.41
CA GLY A 132 -19.29 1.53 -11.91
C GLY A 132 -18.90 0.55 -13.00
N GLU A 133 -18.29 1.02 -14.10
CA GLU A 133 -17.87 0.17 -15.23
C GLU A 133 -16.85 -0.88 -14.78
N LYS A 134 -16.95 -2.08 -15.36
CA LYS A 134 -16.02 -3.18 -15.09
C LYS A 134 -14.58 -2.77 -15.46
N GLY A 135 -13.65 -2.95 -14.53
CA GLY A 135 -12.24 -2.58 -14.71
C GLY A 135 -11.92 -1.11 -14.40
N ALA A 136 -12.92 -0.28 -14.07
CA ALA A 136 -12.70 1.08 -13.63
C ALA A 136 -12.01 1.11 -12.24
N TYR A 137 -11.03 2.00 -12.08
CA TYR A 137 -10.38 2.21 -10.79
C TYR A 137 -11.18 3.23 -9.96
N ALA A 138 -11.86 2.75 -8.93
CA ALA A 138 -12.79 3.56 -8.14
C ALA A 138 -12.15 4.79 -7.47
N ASN A 139 -10.85 4.77 -7.22
CA ASN A 139 -10.10 5.90 -6.66
C ASN A 139 -9.27 6.61 -7.73
N TYR A 140 -9.92 7.15 -8.75
CA TYR A 140 -9.26 7.83 -9.87
C TYR A 140 -8.42 9.05 -9.44
N SER A 141 -8.76 9.71 -8.33
CA SER A 141 -7.93 10.77 -7.78
C SER A 141 -6.53 10.26 -7.39
N PHE A 142 -6.44 9.02 -6.93
CA PHE A 142 -5.17 8.38 -6.62
C PHE A 142 -4.33 8.09 -7.87
N LEU A 143 -4.97 7.74 -9.00
CA LEU A 143 -4.27 7.59 -10.29
C LEU A 143 -3.61 8.92 -10.69
N ASN A 144 -4.35 10.05 -10.59
CA ASN A 144 -3.77 11.34 -10.90
C ASN A 144 -2.67 11.76 -9.91
N ASN A 145 -2.80 11.41 -8.64
CA ASN A 145 -1.73 11.66 -7.67
C ASN A 145 -0.44 10.91 -8.00
N ILE A 146 -0.53 9.67 -8.49
CA ILE A 146 0.64 8.92 -8.97
C ILE A 146 1.22 9.60 -10.20
N ASN A 147 0.38 9.92 -11.19
CA ASN A 147 0.79 10.61 -12.41
C ASN A 147 1.51 11.94 -12.09
N ARG A 148 0.94 12.74 -11.18
CA ARG A 148 1.56 13.99 -10.71
C ARG A 148 2.94 13.77 -10.09
N ARG A 149 3.14 12.69 -9.33
CA ARG A 149 4.45 12.36 -8.74
C ARG A 149 5.46 11.97 -9.80
N ILE A 150 5.07 11.15 -10.77
CA ILE A 150 5.94 10.75 -11.89
C ILE A 150 6.38 11.97 -12.69
N LEU A 151 5.45 12.84 -13.07
CA LEU A 151 5.75 14.05 -13.81
C LEU A 151 6.55 15.08 -12.98
N GLN A 152 6.32 15.14 -11.66
CA GLN A 152 7.16 15.97 -10.79
C GLN A 152 8.60 15.46 -10.75
N TYR A 153 8.81 14.16 -10.76
CA TYR A 153 10.15 13.58 -10.91
C TYR A 153 10.77 13.97 -12.25
N GLY A 154 9.97 14.01 -13.33
CA GLY A 154 10.43 14.53 -14.63
C GLY A 154 10.91 15.98 -14.59
N VAL A 155 10.25 16.84 -13.80
CA VAL A 155 10.71 18.22 -13.54
C VAL A 155 12.02 18.20 -12.78
N THR A 156 12.14 17.40 -11.73
CA THR A 156 13.37 17.25 -10.92
C THR A 156 14.55 16.78 -11.78
N MET A 157 14.31 15.86 -12.70
CA MET A 157 15.30 15.34 -13.64
C MET A 157 15.55 16.27 -14.85
N GLN A 158 14.89 17.44 -14.88
CA GLN A 158 14.97 18.41 -15.98
C GLN A 158 14.56 17.85 -17.36
N ALA A 159 13.77 16.76 -17.38
CA ALA A 159 13.21 16.21 -18.60
C ALA A 159 12.03 17.06 -19.13
N ILE A 160 11.30 17.72 -18.24
CA ILE A 160 10.23 18.69 -18.55
C ILE A 160 10.38 19.95 -17.69
N LYS A 161 9.93 21.08 -18.21
CA LYS A 161 10.06 22.38 -17.52
C LYS A 161 9.05 22.58 -16.39
N HIS A 162 7.85 22.06 -16.53
CA HIS A 162 6.75 22.15 -15.55
C HIS A 162 5.97 20.85 -15.52
N ASN A 163 5.23 20.65 -14.45
CA ASN A 163 4.42 19.45 -14.26
C ASN A 163 3.01 19.67 -14.82
N PRO A 164 2.62 19.06 -15.95
CA PRO A 164 1.31 19.27 -16.55
C PRO A 164 0.14 18.64 -15.78
N ALA A 165 0.41 17.78 -14.79
CA ALA A 165 -0.61 17.21 -13.91
C ALA A 165 -0.84 18.03 -12.62
N ARG A 166 -0.14 19.16 -12.42
CA ARG A 166 -0.20 19.93 -11.18
C ARG A 166 -1.57 20.53 -10.94
N ASP A 167 -2.12 21.18 -11.96
CA ASP A 167 -3.33 22.00 -11.87
C ASP A 167 -4.57 21.29 -12.46
N VAL A 168 -4.52 19.97 -12.58
CA VAL A 168 -5.62 19.14 -13.06
C VAL A 168 -6.75 19.13 -12.02
N ILE A 169 -7.95 19.45 -12.46
CA ILE A 169 -9.16 19.44 -11.65
C ILE A 169 -9.67 18.00 -11.53
N ILE A 170 -9.83 17.54 -10.30
CA ILE A 170 -10.37 16.19 -10.02
C ILE A 170 -11.89 16.28 -9.91
N PRO A 171 -12.66 15.64 -10.81
CA PRO A 171 -14.11 15.60 -10.72
C PRO A 171 -14.55 15.02 -9.36
N ARG A 172 -15.68 15.52 -8.85
CA ARG A 172 -16.23 15.01 -7.58
C ARG A 172 -16.66 13.57 -7.77
N LYS A 173 -16.26 12.73 -6.80
CA LYS A 173 -16.75 11.35 -6.73
C LYS A 173 -18.25 11.38 -6.43
N GLN A 174 -19.06 10.82 -7.32
CA GLN A 174 -20.46 10.60 -7.02
C GLN A 174 -20.51 9.53 -5.92
N GLN A 175 -21.11 9.86 -4.79
CA GLN A 175 -21.28 8.91 -3.69
C GLN A 175 -22.31 7.86 -4.11
N ASN A 176 -21.84 6.80 -4.77
CA ASN A 176 -22.64 5.61 -4.94
C ASN A 176 -22.62 4.85 -3.62
N LYS A 177 -23.72 4.96 -2.86
CA LYS A 177 -24.01 4.31 -1.58
C LYS A 177 -23.08 4.71 -0.42
N GLU A 178 -23.68 5.17 0.65
CA GLU A 178 -23.00 5.27 1.94
C GLU A 178 -22.23 3.98 2.18
N HIS A 179 -20.89 4.09 2.27
CA HIS A 179 -20.07 3.01 2.79
C HIS A 179 -20.38 2.89 4.28
N LYS A 180 -21.53 2.29 4.60
CA LYS A 180 -21.82 1.93 5.98
C LYS A 180 -20.74 0.97 6.43
N VAL A 181 -20.01 1.37 7.44
CA VAL A 181 -19.07 0.48 8.13
C VAL A 181 -19.92 -0.70 8.62
N LYS A 182 -19.63 -1.87 8.07
CA LYS A 182 -20.37 -3.08 8.42
C LYS A 182 -19.84 -3.62 9.73
N PHE A 183 -20.66 -3.64 10.74
CA PHE A 183 -20.45 -4.30 12.02
C PHE A 183 -21.72 -4.98 12.46
N PHE A 184 -21.68 -5.92 13.37
CA PHE A 184 -22.84 -6.60 13.88
C PHE A 184 -23.60 -5.74 14.89
N SER A 185 -24.93 -5.71 14.77
CA SER A 185 -25.81 -5.37 15.86
C SER A 185 -25.71 -6.42 16.98
N ASN A 186 -26.20 -6.11 18.17
CA ASN A 186 -26.19 -7.07 19.30
C ASN A 186 -26.94 -8.37 18.96
N GLN A 187 -28.03 -8.28 18.21
CA GLN A 187 -28.82 -9.43 17.78
C GLN A 187 -28.07 -10.29 16.77
N GLU A 188 -27.48 -9.67 15.75
CA GLU A 188 -26.66 -10.37 14.73
C GLU A 188 -25.42 -11.01 15.35
N LEU A 189 -24.78 -10.30 16.29
CA LEU A 189 -23.62 -10.86 17.01
C LEU A 189 -24.05 -12.09 17.82
N LYS A 190 -25.14 -12.01 18.58
CA LYS A 190 -25.65 -13.15 19.34
C LYS A 190 -25.94 -14.33 18.42
N GLN A 191 -26.68 -14.11 17.33
CA GLN A 191 -27.02 -15.14 16.34
C GLN A 191 -25.75 -15.79 15.75
N PHE A 192 -24.72 -15.00 15.46
CA PHE A 192 -23.46 -15.52 14.95
C PHE A 192 -22.69 -16.34 16.01
N LEU A 193 -22.68 -15.88 17.26
CA LEU A 193 -22.03 -16.58 18.35
C LEU A 193 -22.71 -17.92 18.68
N ASP A 194 -24.06 -17.92 18.75
CA ASP A 194 -24.85 -19.14 18.95
C ASP A 194 -24.55 -20.15 17.81
N TYR A 195 -24.57 -19.72 16.57
CA TYR A 195 -24.18 -20.56 15.42
C TYR A 195 -22.76 -21.13 15.55
N LEU A 196 -21.79 -20.34 16.01
CA LEU A 196 -20.41 -20.82 16.16
C LEU A 196 -20.29 -21.86 17.31
N GLU A 197 -21.11 -21.75 18.33
CA GLU A 197 -21.15 -22.71 19.45
C GLU A 197 -21.78 -24.06 19.03
N ASP A 198 -22.73 -24.02 18.10
CA ASP A 198 -23.40 -25.19 17.52
C ASP A 198 -22.55 -25.91 16.44
N LEU A 199 -21.44 -25.33 15.99
CA LEU A 199 -20.56 -26.01 15.04
C LEU A 199 -19.98 -27.28 15.62
N ASP A 200 -19.86 -28.31 14.76
CA ASP A 200 -19.11 -29.53 15.10
C ASP A 200 -17.64 -29.20 15.41
N GLN A 201 -17.38 -28.99 16.68
CA GLN A 201 -16.05 -28.68 17.18
C GLN A 201 -15.12 -29.92 17.25
N SER A 202 -15.57 -31.12 16.87
CA SER A 202 -14.71 -32.29 16.71
C SER A 202 -13.74 -32.08 15.52
N SER A 203 -14.19 -31.40 14.48
CA SER A 203 -13.35 -30.94 13.39
C SER A 203 -12.33 -29.89 13.86
N TYR A 204 -11.05 -30.10 13.55
CA TYR A 204 -10.00 -29.11 13.84
C TYR A 204 -10.25 -27.78 13.12
N GLU A 205 -10.75 -27.83 11.89
CA GLU A 205 -11.02 -26.64 11.06
C GLU A 205 -12.13 -25.78 11.65
N ASN A 206 -13.25 -26.40 12.08
CA ASN A 206 -14.34 -25.68 12.71
C ASN A 206 -13.92 -25.07 14.06
N PHE A 207 -13.15 -25.84 14.86
CA PHE A 207 -12.64 -25.34 16.12
C PHE A 207 -11.61 -24.22 15.95
N PHE A 208 -10.74 -24.33 14.93
CA PHE A 208 -9.84 -23.25 14.55
C PHE A 208 -10.61 -21.97 14.22
N ASP A 209 -11.65 -22.06 13.38
CA ASP A 209 -12.47 -20.91 12.98
C ASP A 209 -13.22 -20.30 14.18
N TYR A 210 -13.80 -21.15 15.03
CA TYR A 210 -14.43 -20.71 16.27
C TYR A 210 -13.48 -19.91 17.17
N VAL A 211 -12.31 -20.48 17.46
CA VAL A 211 -11.32 -19.80 18.31
C VAL A 211 -10.79 -18.52 17.69
N LEU A 212 -10.51 -18.53 16.37
CA LEU A 212 -10.04 -17.34 15.66
C LEU A 212 -11.07 -16.20 15.74
N TYR A 213 -12.35 -16.48 15.45
CA TYR A 213 -13.37 -15.43 15.42
C TYR A 213 -13.68 -14.90 16.84
N LYS A 214 -13.72 -15.76 17.85
CA LYS A 214 -13.87 -15.34 19.26
C LYS A 214 -12.68 -14.48 19.69
N THR A 215 -11.44 -14.85 19.30
CA THR A 215 -10.24 -14.07 19.61
C THR A 215 -10.25 -12.69 18.91
N LEU A 216 -10.67 -12.63 17.65
CA LEU A 216 -10.81 -11.36 16.92
C LEU A 216 -11.84 -10.43 17.56
N LEU A 217 -12.98 -10.98 18.01
CA LEU A 217 -14.01 -10.24 18.71
C LEU A 217 -13.54 -9.75 20.09
N ALA A 218 -12.86 -10.60 20.86
CA ALA A 218 -12.39 -10.26 22.20
C ALA A 218 -11.26 -9.24 22.22
N SER A 219 -10.34 -9.33 21.25
CA SER A 219 -9.15 -8.48 21.21
C SER A 219 -9.27 -7.22 20.33
N GLY A 220 -10.18 -7.25 19.34
CA GLY A 220 -10.27 -6.22 18.31
C GLY A 220 -9.02 -6.12 17.41
N CYS A 221 -8.11 -7.11 17.42
CA CYS A 221 -6.92 -7.10 16.59
C CYS A 221 -7.27 -7.25 15.09
N ARG A 222 -6.34 -6.86 14.21
CA ARG A 222 -6.49 -7.07 12.76
C ARG A 222 -6.24 -8.52 12.42
N ILE A 223 -6.88 -9.05 11.38
CA ILE A 223 -6.66 -10.44 10.95
C ILE A 223 -5.18 -10.76 10.72
N GLY A 224 -4.42 -9.86 10.10
CA GLY A 224 -2.97 -10.07 9.89
C GLY A 224 -2.18 -10.06 11.20
N GLU A 225 -2.61 -9.34 12.23
CA GLU A 225 -2.03 -9.38 13.58
C GLU A 225 -2.33 -10.75 14.24
N ALA A 226 -3.60 -11.20 14.21
CA ALA A 226 -4.01 -12.49 14.75
C ALA A 226 -3.27 -13.67 14.10
N LEU A 227 -3.16 -13.69 12.77
CA LEU A 227 -2.48 -14.74 12.03
C LEU A 227 -0.95 -14.76 12.22
N ALA A 228 -0.37 -13.66 12.71
CA ALA A 228 1.05 -13.57 13.04
C ALA A 228 1.36 -13.97 14.49
N LEU A 229 0.34 -14.22 15.34
CA LEU A 229 0.55 -14.55 16.75
C LEU A 229 1.29 -15.87 16.92
N GLU A 230 2.24 -15.86 17.81
CA GLU A 230 2.91 -17.03 18.36
C GLU A 230 2.47 -17.27 19.80
N TRP A 231 2.59 -18.48 20.30
CA TRP A 231 2.23 -18.78 21.69
C TRP A 231 3.08 -18.02 22.72
N SER A 232 4.26 -17.55 22.31
CA SER A 232 5.10 -16.64 23.09
C SER A 232 4.53 -15.23 23.23
N ASP A 233 3.63 -14.83 22.32
CA ASP A 233 2.96 -13.52 22.36
C ASP A 233 1.72 -13.52 23.28
N ILE A 234 1.34 -14.68 23.84
CA ILE A 234 0.14 -14.84 24.68
C ILE A 234 0.52 -15.31 26.08
N ASP A 235 0.28 -14.47 27.07
CA ASP A 235 0.38 -14.86 28.49
C ASP A 235 -0.99 -15.37 28.98
N LEU A 236 -1.17 -16.69 28.97
CA LEU A 236 -2.40 -17.34 29.41
C LEU A 236 -2.61 -17.31 30.94
N LYS A 237 -1.59 -16.90 31.74
CA LYS A 237 -1.73 -16.70 33.19
C LYS A 237 -2.24 -15.31 33.49
N LYS A 238 -1.64 -14.29 32.86
CA LYS A 238 -2.06 -12.89 32.99
C LYS A 238 -3.32 -12.59 32.18
N GLY A 239 -3.59 -13.33 31.11
CA GLY A 239 -4.68 -13.07 30.17
C GLY A 239 -4.37 -11.92 29.23
N THR A 240 -3.13 -11.83 28.71
CA THR A 240 -2.71 -10.75 27.80
C THR A 240 -2.22 -11.29 26.46
N ILE A 241 -2.38 -10.47 25.41
CA ILE A 241 -1.85 -10.71 24.07
C ILE A 241 -0.96 -9.52 23.67
N SER A 242 0.29 -9.81 23.34
CA SER A 242 1.24 -8.84 22.84
C SER A 242 1.20 -8.76 21.31
N ILE A 243 0.84 -7.61 20.76
CA ILE A 243 0.79 -7.37 19.31
C ILE A 243 2.06 -6.64 18.89
N SER A 244 2.98 -7.34 18.25
CA SER A 244 4.27 -6.81 17.80
C SER A 244 4.53 -6.98 16.31
N LYS A 245 3.71 -7.79 15.62
CA LYS A 245 3.90 -8.16 14.23
C LYS A 245 2.57 -8.34 13.50
N THR A 246 2.61 -8.34 12.18
CA THR A 246 1.46 -8.57 11.32
C THR A 246 1.87 -9.38 10.11
N LEU A 247 1.04 -10.35 9.73
CA LEU A 247 1.23 -11.15 8.53
C LEU A 247 0.69 -10.40 7.30
N ASN A 248 1.49 -10.38 6.24
CA ASN A 248 1.07 -9.83 4.97
C ASN A 248 0.49 -10.92 4.04
N ARG A 249 -0.02 -10.53 2.87
CA ARG A 249 -0.58 -11.47 1.87
C ARG A 249 0.46 -12.41 1.25
N TYR A 250 1.75 -12.14 1.43
CA TYR A 250 2.88 -12.94 0.92
C TYR A 250 3.41 -13.92 1.97
N GLN A 251 2.71 -14.09 3.08
CA GLN A 251 3.11 -14.96 4.18
C GLN A 251 4.40 -14.50 4.90
N GLU A 252 4.66 -13.20 4.86
CA GLU A 252 5.79 -12.59 5.55
C GLU A 252 5.29 -11.79 6.74
N THR A 253 5.98 -11.89 7.85
CA THR A 253 5.72 -11.07 9.03
C THR A 253 6.43 -9.73 8.92
N ASN A 254 5.71 -8.66 9.23
CA ASN A 254 6.23 -7.31 9.25
C ASN A 254 5.94 -6.64 10.58
N THR A 255 6.79 -5.70 10.97
CA THR A 255 6.48 -4.80 12.09
C THR A 255 5.26 -3.94 11.76
N PRO A 256 4.45 -3.53 12.75
CA PRO A 256 3.36 -2.59 12.55
C PRO A 256 3.81 -1.31 11.83
N LYS A 257 2.87 -0.64 11.18
CA LYS A 257 3.16 0.58 10.41
C LYS A 257 3.49 1.79 11.29
N SER A 258 3.10 1.76 12.56
CA SER A 258 3.33 2.83 13.52
C SER A 258 3.66 2.25 14.91
N LYS A 259 4.31 3.06 15.75
CA LYS A 259 4.57 2.70 17.16
C LYS A 259 3.28 2.33 17.92
N ALA A 260 2.16 2.98 17.63
CA ALA A 260 0.85 2.65 18.21
C ALA A 260 0.36 1.22 17.87
N GLY A 261 0.92 0.59 16.85
CA GLY A 261 0.63 -0.81 16.53
C GLY A 261 1.27 -1.80 17.49
N LEU A 262 2.31 -1.41 18.22
CA LEU A 262 2.95 -2.21 19.28
C LEU A 262 2.15 -1.98 20.58
N ARG A 263 1.51 -3.04 21.09
CA ARG A 263 0.64 -2.92 22.27
C ARG A 263 0.40 -4.27 22.92
N GLU A 264 0.07 -4.24 24.20
CA GLU A 264 -0.45 -5.37 24.94
C GLU A 264 -1.96 -5.19 25.18
N ILE A 265 -2.72 -6.25 25.02
CA ILE A 265 -4.19 -6.26 25.10
C ILE A 265 -4.62 -7.28 26.13
N ASP A 266 -5.37 -6.86 27.14
CA ASP A 266 -6.03 -7.78 28.06
C ASP A 266 -7.19 -8.48 27.36
N ILE A 267 -7.37 -9.80 27.63
CA ILE A 267 -8.49 -10.58 27.16
C ILE A 267 -9.27 -11.19 28.31
N ASP A 268 -10.54 -11.40 28.09
CA ASP A 268 -11.47 -11.95 29.10
C ASP A 268 -11.15 -13.41 29.46
N LYS A 269 -11.64 -13.83 30.64
CA LYS A 269 -11.40 -15.17 31.17
C LYS A 269 -11.92 -16.30 30.29
N ALA A 270 -13.04 -16.06 29.58
CA ALA A 270 -13.62 -17.05 28.67
C ALA A 270 -12.71 -17.28 27.45
N THR A 271 -12.19 -16.17 26.86
CA THR A 271 -11.21 -16.23 25.77
C THR A 271 -9.92 -16.91 26.21
N VAL A 272 -9.41 -16.63 27.42
CA VAL A 272 -8.24 -17.32 27.97
C VAL A 272 -8.49 -18.82 28.10
N SER A 273 -9.64 -19.24 28.63
CA SER A 273 -10.02 -20.65 28.75
C SER A 273 -10.08 -21.34 27.40
N LEU A 274 -10.69 -20.67 26.42
CA LEU A 274 -10.82 -21.18 25.06
C LEU A 274 -9.43 -21.34 24.39
N LEU A 275 -8.53 -20.37 24.55
CA LEU A 275 -7.16 -20.45 24.03
C LEU A 275 -6.34 -21.55 24.71
N LYS A 276 -6.55 -21.84 26.01
CA LYS A 276 -5.94 -22.96 26.69
C LYS A 276 -6.38 -24.31 26.10
N GLN A 277 -7.68 -24.47 25.82
CA GLN A 277 -8.23 -25.67 25.17
C GLN A 277 -7.68 -25.83 23.76
N TYR A 278 -7.65 -24.73 23.00
CA TYR A 278 -7.12 -24.71 21.65
C TYR A 278 -5.64 -25.09 21.62
N LYS A 279 -4.82 -24.55 22.52
CA LYS A 279 -3.40 -24.89 22.65
C LYS A 279 -3.18 -26.39 22.88
N LYS A 280 -3.93 -26.97 23.81
CA LYS A 280 -3.86 -28.40 24.07
C LYS A 280 -4.18 -29.24 22.84
N ARG A 281 -5.27 -28.90 22.16
CA ARG A 281 -5.71 -29.62 20.96
C ARG A 281 -4.71 -29.44 19.81
N GLN A 282 -4.19 -28.23 19.61
CA GLN A 282 -3.15 -27.96 18.63
C GLN A 282 -1.87 -28.77 18.92
N GLN A 283 -1.47 -28.92 20.20
CA GLN A 283 -0.31 -29.74 20.58
C GLN A 283 -0.51 -31.18 20.20
N VAL A 284 -1.69 -31.75 20.45
CA VAL A 284 -2.01 -33.16 20.06
C VAL A 284 -1.93 -33.31 18.55
N GLN A 285 -2.52 -32.39 17.81
CA GLN A 285 -2.49 -32.38 16.33
C GLN A 285 -1.05 -32.22 15.78
N SER A 286 -0.26 -31.35 16.39
CA SER A 286 1.15 -31.13 16.03
C SER A 286 1.97 -32.39 16.23
N TRP A 287 1.75 -33.07 17.36
CA TRP A 287 2.44 -34.32 17.69
C TRP A 287 2.10 -35.45 16.71
N GLN A 288 0.81 -35.60 16.38
CA GLN A 288 0.36 -36.57 15.37
C GLN A 288 0.97 -36.35 13.98
N LEU A 289 1.21 -35.10 13.62
CA LEU A 289 1.77 -34.72 12.34
C LEU A 289 3.31 -34.59 12.33
N GLY A 290 3.98 -34.88 13.50
CA GLY A 290 5.44 -34.73 13.63
C GLY A 290 5.93 -33.28 13.40
N ARG A 291 5.09 -32.29 13.69
CA ARG A 291 5.40 -30.85 13.51
C ARG A 291 5.30 -30.14 14.85
N SER A 292 6.23 -29.22 15.10
CA SER A 292 6.16 -28.30 16.23
C SER A 292 6.10 -26.88 15.69
N GLU A 293 4.94 -26.23 15.83
CA GLU A 293 4.78 -24.85 15.37
C GLU A 293 4.46 -23.96 16.57
N GLY A 294 5.23 -22.87 16.72
CA GLY A 294 4.97 -21.85 17.73
C GLY A 294 3.77 -20.95 17.40
N ILE A 295 3.23 -21.05 16.17
CA ILE A 295 2.18 -20.19 15.64
C ILE A 295 0.81 -20.60 16.19
N VAL A 296 0.04 -19.61 16.68
CA VAL A 296 -1.27 -19.85 17.27
C VAL A 296 -2.27 -20.33 16.22
N PHE A 297 -2.44 -19.58 15.13
CA PHE A 297 -3.42 -19.87 14.09
C PHE A 297 -2.75 -20.49 12.85
N THR A 298 -2.29 -21.74 12.97
CA THR A 298 -1.73 -22.51 11.85
C THR A 298 -2.73 -23.55 11.32
N PRO A 299 -2.89 -23.69 9.99
CA PRO A 299 -3.72 -24.74 9.40
C PRO A 299 -2.99 -26.09 9.29
N PHE A 300 -1.73 -26.21 9.73
CA PHE A 300 -0.82 -27.34 9.58
C PHE A 300 -0.42 -27.72 8.14
N THR A 301 -1.16 -27.29 7.13
CA THR A 301 -0.80 -27.48 5.72
C THR A 301 0.27 -26.49 5.26
N THR A 302 0.25 -25.30 5.83
CA THR A 302 1.22 -24.22 5.61
C THR A 302 1.59 -23.58 6.94
N LYS A 303 2.74 -22.89 6.99
CA LYS A 303 3.20 -22.20 8.21
C LYS A 303 2.15 -21.23 8.74
N TYR A 304 1.62 -20.37 7.88
CA TYR A 304 0.59 -19.40 8.24
C TYR A 304 -0.68 -19.67 7.45
N ALA A 305 -1.83 -19.38 8.03
CA ALA A 305 -3.10 -19.43 7.32
C ALA A 305 -3.24 -18.28 6.31
N TYR A 306 -3.81 -18.58 5.14
CA TYR A 306 -4.09 -17.58 4.13
C TYR A 306 -5.38 -16.83 4.42
N ALA A 307 -5.29 -15.54 4.73
CA ALA A 307 -6.46 -14.70 5.04
C ALA A 307 -7.53 -14.73 3.96
N CYS A 308 -7.17 -14.91 2.68
CA CYS A 308 -8.14 -15.01 1.58
C CYS A 308 -8.96 -16.32 1.61
N LEU A 309 -8.36 -17.44 2.03
CA LEU A 309 -9.07 -18.72 2.22
C LEU A 309 -9.98 -18.66 3.44
N LEU A 310 -9.45 -18.14 4.56
CA LEU A 310 -10.25 -17.90 5.77
C LEU A 310 -11.43 -16.94 5.48
N ARG A 311 -11.24 -15.96 4.61
CA ARG A 311 -12.33 -15.06 4.20
C ARG A 311 -13.45 -15.78 3.48
N LYS A 312 -13.14 -16.74 2.61
CA LYS A 312 -14.15 -17.56 1.93
C LYS A 312 -14.94 -18.42 2.94
N ARG A 313 -14.24 -19.04 3.91
CA ARG A 313 -14.91 -19.80 4.98
C ARG A 313 -15.80 -18.92 5.83
N LEU A 314 -15.31 -17.76 6.26
CA LEU A 314 -16.08 -16.78 7.00
C LEU A 314 -17.36 -16.35 6.25
N GLN A 315 -17.29 -16.16 4.93
CA GLN A 315 -18.46 -15.85 4.12
C GLN A 315 -19.49 -16.99 4.13
N SER A 316 -19.02 -18.25 4.09
CA SER A 316 -19.89 -19.41 4.23
C SER A 316 -20.55 -19.44 5.60
N HIS A 317 -19.81 -19.21 6.68
CA HIS A 317 -20.35 -19.14 8.05
C HIS A 317 -21.39 -18.03 8.18
N PHE A 318 -21.15 -16.83 7.67
CA PHE A 318 -22.15 -15.74 7.71
C PHE A 318 -23.42 -16.10 6.95
N LYS A 319 -23.29 -16.74 5.79
CA LYS A 319 -24.45 -17.20 5.00
C LYS A 319 -25.26 -18.25 5.76
N THR A 320 -24.60 -19.23 6.35
CA THR A 320 -25.27 -20.31 7.12
C THR A 320 -25.90 -19.77 8.39
N ALA A 321 -25.21 -18.87 9.10
CA ALA A 321 -25.73 -18.23 10.29
C ALA A 321 -26.85 -17.21 9.99
N GLY A 322 -27.11 -16.85 8.73
CA GLY A 322 -28.14 -15.86 8.36
C GLY A 322 -27.80 -14.43 8.78
N VAL A 323 -26.51 -14.10 8.93
CA VAL A 323 -26.05 -12.77 9.35
C VAL A 323 -25.35 -12.00 8.22
N PRO A 324 -25.27 -10.65 8.28
CA PRO A 324 -24.63 -9.85 7.26
C PRO A 324 -23.12 -10.15 7.12
N ASP A 325 -22.61 -10.06 5.88
CA ASP A 325 -21.19 -10.16 5.62
C ASP A 325 -20.45 -8.87 6.02
N ILE A 326 -19.78 -8.88 7.19
CA ILE A 326 -19.07 -7.74 7.76
C ILE A 326 -17.54 -7.77 7.51
N SER A 327 -17.00 -8.81 6.91
CA SER A 327 -15.54 -9.04 6.78
C SER A 327 -14.78 -9.20 8.12
N PHE A 328 -13.49 -9.59 8.08
CA PHE A 328 -12.65 -9.62 9.29
C PHE A 328 -12.49 -8.24 9.96
N HIS A 329 -12.49 -7.19 9.18
CA HIS A 329 -12.39 -5.84 9.74
C HIS A 329 -13.67 -5.45 10.49
N GLY A 330 -14.79 -6.03 10.09
CA GLY A 330 -16.07 -5.86 10.80
C GLY A 330 -16.05 -6.39 12.21
N PHE A 331 -15.34 -7.48 12.53
CA PHE A 331 -15.17 -7.94 13.93
C PHE A 331 -14.52 -6.88 14.81
N ARG A 332 -13.47 -6.22 14.29
CA ARG A 332 -12.83 -5.12 15.00
C ARG A 332 -13.75 -3.91 15.16
N HIS A 333 -14.59 -3.60 14.17
CA HIS A 333 -15.61 -2.56 14.29
C HIS A 333 -16.68 -2.95 15.30
N THR A 334 -17.13 -4.21 15.31
CA THR A 334 -18.06 -4.73 16.32
C THR A 334 -17.49 -4.62 17.72
N HIS A 335 -16.22 -5.06 17.92
CA HIS A 335 -15.51 -4.88 19.19
C HIS A 335 -15.48 -3.42 19.63
N ALA A 336 -15.04 -2.51 18.73
CA ALA A 336 -14.94 -1.09 19.03
C ALA A 336 -16.29 -0.48 19.40
N THR A 337 -17.36 -0.86 18.69
CA THR A 337 -18.71 -0.38 18.94
C THR A 337 -19.24 -0.85 20.30
N ILE A 338 -19.04 -2.14 20.64
CA ILE A 338 -19.44 -2.69 21.95
C ILE A 338 -18.72 -1.96 23.09
N MET A 339 -17.40 -1.77 22.98
CA MET A 339 -16.61 -1.11 24.00
C MET A 339 -17.05 0.36 24.20
N LEU A 340 -17.33 1.08 23.11
CA LEU A 340 -17.85 2.44 23.17
C LEU A 340 -19.23 2.54 23.82
N TYR A 341 -20.14 1.61 23.49
CA TYR A 341 -21.44 1.54 24.14
C TYR A 341 -21.34 1.20 25.64
N ALA A 342 -20.34 0.41 26.00
CA ALA A 342 -20.02 0.09 27.39
C ALA A 342 -19.36 1.26 28.15
N GLY A 343 -19.00 2.36 27.46
CA GLY A 343 -18.49 3.58 28.09
C GLY A 343 -16.98 3.69 28.19
N ILE A 344 -16.22 2.89 27.42
CA ILE A 344 -14.74 3.04 27.39
C ILE A 344 -14.35 4.42 26.86
N GLU A 345 -13.31 5.03 27.43
CA GLU A 345 -12.76 6.27 26.89
C GLU A 345 -12.20 6.07 25.48
N ALA A 346 -12.44 7.03 24.59
CA ALA A 346 -12.00 6.96 23.21
C ALA A 346 -10.48 6.78 23.06
N LYS A 347 -9.69 7.30 24.03
CA LYS A 347 -8.23 7.19 24.04
C LYS A 347 -7.77 5.79 24.41
N ASP A 348 -8.43 5.15 25.36
CA ASP A 348 -8.13 3.77 25.77
C ASP A 348 -8.48 2.79 24.65
N LEU A 349 -9.62 3.02 24.00
CA LEU A 349 -9.99 2.26 22.80
C LEU A 349 -9.00 2.50 21.65
N GLN A 350 -8.52 3.74 21.45
CA GLN A 350 -7.47 4.02 20.46
C GLN A 350 -6.21 3.19 20.73
N TYR A 351 -5.74 3.15 21.99
CA TYR A 351 -4.59 2.34 22.40
C TYR A 351 -4.86 0.85 22.12
N ARG A 352 -5.98 0.32 22.64
CA ARG A 352 -6.37 -1.08 22.48
C ARG A 352 -6.42 -1.52 21.02
N LEU A 353 -6.95 -0.68 20.15
CA LEU A 353 -7.01 -0.94 18.71
C LEU A 353 -5.66 -0.67 17.99
N GLY A 354 -4.74 0.08 18.57
CA GLY A 354 -3.50 0.49 17.90
C GLY A 354 -3.77 1.43 16.72
N HIS A 355 -4.65 2.43 16.90
CA HIS A 355 -4.89 3.47 15.92
C HIS A 355 -3.87 4.60 16.11
N SER A 356 -3.17 4.96 15.03
CA SER A 356 -2.20 6.07 15.04
C SER A 356 -2.86 7.44 15.20
N ASN A 357 -4.16 7.56 14.88
CA ASN A 357 -4.94 8.78 15.00
C ASN A 357 -6.29 8.48 15.65
N ILE A 358 -6.68 9.28 16.63
CA ILE A 358 -7.95 9.17 17.35
C ILE A 358 -9.16 9.34 16.43
N SER A 359 -9.03 10.12 15.35
CA SER A 359 -10.10 10.27 14.34
C SER A 359 -10.54 8.93 13.74
N MET A 360 -9.65 7.95 13.66
CA MET A 360 -10.00 6.60 13.19
C MET A 360 -10.95 5.89 14.18
N THR A 361 -10.78 6.13 15.47
CA THR A 361 -11.65 5.61 16.53
C THR A 361 -12.97 6.38 16.55
N LEU A 362 -12.91 7.71 16.50
CA LEU A 362 -14.09 8.58 16.53
C LEU A 362 -14.98 8.42 15.28
N ASN A 363 -14.42 8.18 14.12
CA ASN A 363 -15.23 7.89 12.91
C ASN A 363 -16.05 6.62 13.04
N THR A 364 -15.61 5.64 13.83
CA THR A 364 -16.42 4.47 14.20
C THR A 364 -17.57 4.87 15.14
N TYR A 365 -17.34 5.89 15.97
CA TYR A 365 -18.32 6.43 16.94
C TYR A 365 -19.46 7.23 16.28
N VAL A 366 -19.19 7.97 15.20
CA VAL A 366 -20.21 8.80 14.51
C VAL A 366 -21.42 7.97 14.03
N HIS A 367 -21.22 6.69 13.71
CA HIS A 367 -22.31 5.79 13.37
C HIS A 367 -23.10 5.26 14.58
N ALA A 368 -22.51 5.32 15.79
CA ALA A 368 -23.14 4.89 17.05
C ALA A 368 -24.02 6.00 17.70
N THR A 369 -23.91 7.25 17.24
CA THR A 369 -24.37 8.45 17.98
C THR A 369 -25.85 8.75 17.92
N LYS A 370 -26.70 8.07 17.15
CA LYS A 370 -28.17 8.29 17.24
C LYS A 370 -28.76 7.86 18.60
N GLU A 371 -28.23 6.79 19.19
CA GLU A 371 -28.57 6.40 20.58
C GLU A 371 -27.76 7.16 21.63
N GLY A 372 -26.52 7.56 21.31
CA GLY A 372 -25.66 8.36 22.16
C GLY A 372 -26.22 9.76 22.47
N ALA A 373 -26.97 10.36 21.55
CA ALA A 373 -27.63 11.64 21.78
C ALA A 373 -28.70 11.56 22.89
N LYS A 374 -29.44 10.43 22.97
CA LYS A 374 -30.38 10.20 24.07
C LYS A 374 -29.68 9.98 25.43
N LYS A 375 -28.55 9.25 25.41
CA LYS A 375 -27.72 9.07 26.63
C LYS A 375 -27.07 10.38 27.10
N ALA A 376 -26.71 11.29 26.20
CA ALA A 376 -26.13 12.58 26.59
C ALA A 376 -27.10 13.42 27.44
N VAL A 377 -28.38 13.39 27.13
CA VAL A 377 -29.41 14.07 27.92
C VAL A 377 -29.53 13.45 29.32
N SER A 378 -29.60 12.12 29.44
CA SER A 378 -29.64 11.45 30.73
C SER A 378 -28.40 11.61 31.59
N ILE A 379 -27.20 11.68 30.96
CA ILE A 379 -25.94 11.98 31.65
C ILE A 379 -25.96 13.43 32.19
N PHE A 380 -26.46 14.37 31.38
CA PHE A 380 -26.58 15.77 31.79
C PHE A 380 -27.57 15.92 32.94
N GLU A 381 -28.75 15.28 32.83
CA GLU A 381 -29.76 15.28 33.92
C GLU A 381 -29.25 14.68 35.21
N ALA A 382 -28.50 13.55 35.13
CA ALA A 382 -27.88 12.92 36.28
C ALA A 382 -26.79 13.81 36.90
N ALA A 383 -26.00 14.50 36.06
CA ALA A 383 -24.95 15.42 36.55
C ALA A 383 -25.53 16.65 37.27
N ILE A 384 -26.65 17.21 36.79
CA ILE A 384 -27.32 18.35 37.43
C ILE A 384 -28.06 17.93 38.69
N SER A 385 -28.67 16.75 38.70
CA SER A 385 -29.42 16.23 39.86
C SER A 385 -28.49 15.93 41.06
N ASN A 386 -27.19 15.86 40.85
CA ASN A 386 -26.17 15.66 41.91
C ASN A 386 -25.46 16.94 42.34
N LEU A 387 -25.90 18.13 41.86
CA LEU A 387 -25.49 19.46 42.31
C LEU A 387 -26.48 20.03 43.32
#